data_85dee349d0d0b79a299cae9644aa603b
#
_entry.id   85dee349d0d0b79a299cae9644aa603b
#
_cell.length_a   1.000
_cell.length_b   1.000
_cell.length_c   1.000
_cell.angle_alpha   90.00
_cell.angle_beta   90.00
_cell.angle_gamma   90.00
#
_symmetry.space_group_name_H-M   'P 1'
#
loop_
_entity.id
_entity.type
_entity.pdbx_description
1 polymer ?
#
loop_
_entity_poly.entity_id
_entity_poly.type
_entity_poly.pdbx_seq_one_letter_code
_entity_poly.pdbx_strand_id
1 'polypeptide(L)'
;IGLVLLLLGTLVWLAGRYEASQVQAELERDTQDAVSDLRTSLARDVQALQGVQSTPSSERSRQEALQALLRDKREWLRVEQRDPQWQLLEAEDSPLRAPAFNRTPRSETLNEMVRSCLRARQFNGPAYSSSYYLPMSDGLGMEVMELCMPLMANGRLSGYLVLVYSLQELLVERLGHTFARRNMVSFTEADGTRLAMAGSDRRGQRLFTAQQLLDLPGNTLVLRMDG
;
A
#
# COMPACT_ATOMS: atom_id res chain seq x y z
N ILE A 1 50.30 4.95 -31.44
CA ILE A 1 49.33 3.84 -31.30
C ILE A 1 48.84 3.75 -29.83
N GLY A 2 49.74 3.79 -28.82
CA GLY A 2 49.33 3.71 -27.39
C GLY A 2 48.40 4.82 -26.93
N LEU A 3 48.63 6.07 -27.36
CA LEU A 3 47.79 7.22 -27.00
C LEU A 3 46.35 7.09 -27.55
N VAL A 4 46.19 6.57 -28.75
CA VAL A 4 44.89 6.36 -29.39
C VAL A 4 44.09 5.28 -28.66
N LEU A 5 44.74 4.19 -28.27
CA LEU A 5 44.09 3.13 -27.46
C LEU A 5 43.65 3.61 -26.10
N LEU A 6 44.45 4.46 -25.45
CA LEU A 6 44.12 5.05 -24.16
C LEU A 6 42.93 6.01 -24.28
N LEU A 7 42.87 6.84 -25.32
CA LEU A 7 41.73 7.73 -25.59
C LEU A 7 40.45 6.95 -25.90
N LEU A 8 40.53 5.90 -26.71
CA LEU A 8 39.39 5.04 -26.98
C LEU A 8 38.89 4.34 -25.72
N GLY A 9 39.78 3.81 -24.89
CA GLY A 9 39.44 3.18 -23.62
C GLY A 9 38.76 4.15 -22.66
N THR A 10 39.26 5.38 -22.55
CA THR A 10 38.59 6.41 -21.70
C THR A 10 37.24 6.84 -22.25
N LEU A 11 37.05 6.95 -23.55
CA LEU A 11 35.77 7.27 -24.17
C LEU A 11 34.74 6.17 -23.91
N VAL A 12 35.09 4.91 -24.09
CA VAL A 12 34.18 3.78 -23.80
C VAL A 12 33.83 3.73 -22.33
N TRP A 13 34.78 3.96 -21.43
CA TRP A 13 34.56 4.00 -20.00
C TRP A 13 33.62 5.16 -19.59
N LEU A 14 33.82 6.36 -20.15
CA LEU A 14 32.98 7.52 -19.93
C LEU A 14 31.55 7.30 -20.46
N ALA A 15 31.43 6.72 -21.66
CA ALA A 15 30.12 6.38 -22.22
C ALA A 15 29.35 5.41 -21.32
N GLY A 16 30.00 4.34 -20.87
CA GLY A 16 29.38 3.38 -19.95
C GLY A 16 28.94 4.00 -18.60
N ARG A 17 29.75 4.91 -18.06
CA ARG A 17 29.38 5.64 -16.84
C ARG A 17 28.20 6.60 -17.07
N TYR A 18 28.14 7.24 -18.21
CA TYR A 18 27.07 8.13 -18.57
C TYR A 18 25.76 7.36 -18.73
N GLU A 19 25.75 6.23 -19.44
CA GLU A 19 24.59 5.36 -19.59
C GLU A 19 24.09 4.84 -18.23
N ALA A 20 24.99 4.37 -17.36
CA ALA A 20 24.64 3.91 -16.02
C ALA A 20 23.98 5.02 -15.18
N SER A 21 24.51 6.25 -15.27
CA SER A 21 23.91 7.38 -14.53
C SER A 21 22.55 7.79 -15.07
N GLN A 22 22.30 7.64 -16.37
CA GLN A 22 20.99 7.90 -16.98
C GLN A 22 19.94 6.88 -16.52
N VAL A 23 20.29 5.58 -16.53
CA VAL A 23 19.41 4.50 -16.07
C VAL A 23 19.06 4.68 -14.58
N GLN A 24 20.05 4.99 -13.75
CA GLN A 24 19.82 5.26 -12.33
C GLN A 24 18.88 6.47 -12.12
N ALA A 25 19.11 7.57 -12.85
CA ALA A 25 18.27 8.77 -12.74
C ALA A 25 16.83 8.54 -13.26
N GLU A 26 16.65 7.68 -14.26
CA GLU A 26 15.33 7.27 -14.73
C GLU A 26 14.60 6.45 -13.65
N LEU A 27 15.30 5.47 -13.08
CA LEU A 27 14.74 4.61 -12.02
C LEU A 27 14.34 5.41 -10.78
N GLU A 28 15.13 6.41 -10.39
CA GLU A 28 14.81 7.31 -9.27
C GLU A 28 13.54 8.14 -9.56
N ARG A 29 13.39 8.66 -10.78
CA ARG A 29 12.18 9.37 -11.21
C ARG A 29 10.96 8.45 -11.23
N ASP A 30 11.08 7.27 -11.81
CA ASP A 30 10.01 6.28 -11.86
C ASP A 30 9.56 5.90 -10.43
N THR A 31 10.49 5.74 -9.50
CA THR A 31 10.20 5.43 -8.11
C THR A 31 9.46 6.58 -7.41
N GLN A 32 9.85 7.83 -7.69
CA GLN A 32 9.17 9.02 -7.17
C GLN A 32 7.75 9.15 -7.72
N ASP A 33 7.56 8.92 -9.02
CA ASP A 33 6.25 8.95 -9.67
C ASP A 33 5.35 7.84 -9.12
N ALA A 34 5.88 6.64 -8.93
CA ALA A 34 5.16 5.52 -8.31
C ALA A 34 4.67 5.84 -6.89
N VAL A 35 5.48 6.49 -6.06
CA VAL A 35 5.08 6.94 -4.71
C VAL A 35 3.99 8.01 -4.80
N SER A 36 4.08 8.94 -5.74
CA SER A 36 3.05 9.96 -5.97
C SER A 36 1.71 9.35 -6.37
N ASP A 37 1.74 8.37 -7.27
CA ASP A 37 0.55 7.63 -7.72
C ASP A 37 -0.09 6.85 -6.57
N LEU A 38 0.71 6.18 -5.73
CA LEU A 38 0.23 5.48 -4.54
C LEU A 38 -0.43 6.43 -3.54
N ARG A 39 0.19 7.57 -3.23
CA ARG A 39 -0.40 8.58 -2.34
C ARG A 39 -1.74 9.09 -2.86
N THR A 40 -1.79 9.41 -4.15
CA THR A 40 -3.01 9.89 -4.80
C THR A 40 -4.11 8.83 -4.77
N SER A 41 -3.75 7.57 -5.01
CA SER A 41 -4.67 6.45 -4.96
C SER A 41 -5.24 6.22 -3.56
N LEU A 42 -4.38 6.18 -2.54
CA LEU A 42 -4.80 6.02 -1.15
C LEU A 42 -5.67 7.19 -0.66
N ALA A 43 -5.37 8.42 -1.11
CA ALA A 43 -6.22 9.58 -0.81
C ALA A 43 -7.61 9.46 -1.46
N ARG A 44 -7.71 8.93 -2.68
CA ARG A 44 -9.01 8.64 -3.32
C ARG A 44 -9.78 7.56 -2.58
N ASP A 45 -9.11 6.56 -2.03
CA ASP A 45 -9.74 5.53 -1.22
C ASP A 45 -10.37 6.11 0.05
N VAL A 46 -9.66 7.02 0.74
CA VAL A 46 -10.21 7.79 1.86
C VAL A 46 -11.46 8.56 1.45
N GLN A 47 -11.40 9.28 0.31
CA GLN A 47 -12.54 10.04 -0.21
C GLN A 47 -13.72 9.14 -0.57
N ALA A 48 -13.48 7.97 -1.17
CA ALA A 48 -14.53 7.01 -1.50
C ALA A 48 -15.26 6.51 -0.25
N LEU A 49 -14.52 6.16 0.81
CA LEU A 49 -15.10 5.76 2.09
C LEU A 49 -15.88 6.89 2.77
N GLN A 50 -15.34 8.11 2.76
CA GLN A 50 -16.03 9.30 3.28
C GLN A 50 -17.32 9.58 2.51
N GLY A 51 -17.31 9.40 1.18
CA GLY A 51 -18.49 9.53 0.34
C GLY A 51 -19.61 8.57 0.72
N VAL A 52 -19.29 7.31 1.01
CA VAL A 52 -20.28 6.33 1.47
C VAL A 52 -20.87 6.70 2.84
N GLN A 53 -20.06 7.26 3.73
CA GLN A 53 -20.51 7.66 5.07
C GLN A 53 -21.32 8.96 5.09
N SER A 54 -21.01 9.90 4.22
CA SER A 54 -21.65 11.24 4.20
C SER A 54 -22.97 11.27 3.45
N THR A 55 -23.27 10.27 2.64
CA THR A 55 -24.53 10.20 1.88
C THR A 55 -25.67 9.84 2.83
N PRO A 56 -26.74 10.66 2.94
CA PRO A 56 -27.92 10.33 3.73
C PRO A 56 -28.69 9.20 3.03
N SER A 57 -28.31 7.99 3.29
CA SER A 57 -28.87 6.79 2.66
C SER A 57 -29.31 5.80 3.73
N SER A 58 -30.22 4.90 3.36
CA SER A 58 -30.56 3.79 4.24
C SER A 58 -29.33 2.93 4.52
N GLU A 59 -29.32 2.22 5.64
CA GLU A 59 -28.29 1.21 5.99
C GLU A 59 -28.00 0.27 4.81
N ARG A 60 -29.06 -0.21 4.16
CA ARG A 60 -28.98 -1.08 2.99
C ARG A 60 -28.21 -0.46 1.83
N SER A 61 -28.49 0.81 1.49
CA SER A 61 -27.80 1.50 0.39
C SER A 61 -26.34 1.74 0.70
N ARG A 62 -25.99 1.99 1.97
CA ARG A 62 -24.60 2.11 2.41
C ARG A 62 -23.85 0.79 2.28
N GLN A 63 -24.47 -0.30 2.71
CA GLN A 63 -23.90 -1.65 2.57
C GLN A 63 -23.71 -2.04 1.11
N GLU A 64 -24.68 -1.79 0.24
CA GLU A 64 -24.57 -2.03 -1.21
C GLU A 64 -23.42 -1.22 -1.84
N ALA A 65 -23.23 0.03 -1.42
CA ALA A 65 -22.12 0.87 -1.89
C ALA A 65 -20.76 0.35 -1.42
N LEU A 66 -20.63 -0.10 -0.16
CA LEU A 66 -19.40 -0.73 0.36
C LEU A 66 -19.09 -2.04 -0.38
N GLN A 67 -20.09 -2.88 -0.61
CA GLN A 67 -19.92 -4.11 -1.37
C GLN A 67 -19.50 -3.84 -2.83
N ALA A 68 -20.00 -2.78 -3.46
CA ALA A 68 -19.57 -2.37 -4.78
C ALA A 68 -18.09 -1.97 -4.80
N LEU A 69 -17.64 -1.18 -3.81
CA LEU A 69 -16.22 -0.82 -3.67
C LEU A 69 -15.33 -2.04 -3.44
N LEU A 70 -15.73 -2.97 -2.58
CA LEU A 70 -14.99 -4.22 -2.30
C LEU A 70 -14.93 -5.16 -3.51
N ARG A 71 -15.87 -5.08 -4.45
CA ARG A 71 -15.81 -5.80 -5.73
C ARG A 71 -14.88 -5.14 -6.75
N ASP A 72 -14.78 -3.83 -6.73
CA ASP A 72 -13.99 -3.06 -7.68
C ASP A 72 -12.52 -2.98 -7.28
N LYS A 73 -12.23 -2.98 -5.99
CA LYS A 73 -10.90 -2.77 -5.42
C LYS A 73 -10.32 -4.06 -4.83
N ARG A 74 -9.48 -4.73 -5.59
CA ARG A 74 -8.88 -6.02 -5.19
C ARG A 74 -7.96 -5.92 -3.99
N GLU A 75 -7.34 -4.76 -3.80
CA GLU A 75 -6.49 -4.46 -2.64
C GLU A 75 -7.26 -4.31 -1.34
N TRP A 76 -8.60 -4.12 -1.39
CA TRP A 76 -9.45 -4.03 -0.21
C TRP A 76 -9.88 -5.43 0.22
N LEU A 77 -9.55 -5.80 1.46
CA LEU A 77 -9.87 -7.12 2.00
C LEU A 77 -11.15 -7.10 2.82
N ARG A 78 -11.34 -6.05 3.63
CA ARG A 78 -12.44 -5.93 4.57
C ARG A 78 -12.64 -4.49 5.00
N VAL A 79 -13.88 -4.10 5.20
CA VAL A 79 -14.26 -2.84 5.84
C VAL A 79 -15.01 -3.16 7.13
N GLU A 80 -14.65 -2.50 8.23
CA GLU A 80 -15.29 -2.66 9.54
C GLU A 80 -15.79 -1.31 10.06
N GLN A 81 -16.98 -1.28 10.60
CA GLN A 81 -17.47 -0.19 11.43
C GLN A 81 -17.41 -0.59 12.90
N ARG A 82 -16.80 0.26 13.72
CA ARG A 82 -16.60 0.02 15.15
C ARG A 82 -17.11 1.18 15.97
N ASP A 83 -17.56 0.89 17.18
CA ASP A 83 -17.93 1.91 18.16
C ASP A 83 -16.69 2.59 18.79
N PRO A 84 -16.87 3.65 19.62
CA PRO A 84 -15.74 4.30 20.29
C PRO A 84 -14.97 3.40 21.29
N GLN A 85 -15.53 2.24 21.67
CA GLN A 85 -14.93 1.23 22.54
C GLN A 85 -14.34 0.05 21.76
N TRP A 86 -14.16 0.20 20.43
CA TRP A 86 -13.57 -0.79 19.52
C TRP A 86 -14.45 -2.03 19.27
N GLN A 87 -15.70 -2.05 19.75
CA GLN A 87 -16.60 -3.16 19.46
C GLN A 87 -17.01 -3.13 18.00
N LEU A 88 -17.02 -4.31 17.37
CA LEU A 88 -17.45 -4.45 15.99
C LEU A 88 -18.96 -4.26 15.89
N LEU A 89 -19.38 -3.28 15.10
CA LEU A 89 -20.79 -3.04 14.79
C LEU A 89 -21.19 -3.74 13.50
N GLU A 90 -20.37 -3.59 12.46
CA GLU A 90 -20.61 -4.13 11.14
C GLU A 90 -19.28 -4.48 10.46
N ALA A 91 -19.27 -5.48 9.59
CA ALA A 91 -18.13 -5.82 8.78
C ALA A 91 -18.55 -6.42 7.44
N GLU A 92 -17.88 -5.98 6.37
CA GLU A 92 -18.04 -6.50 5.03
C GLU A 92 -16.67 -6.99 4.50
N ASP A 93 -16.63 -8.26 4.11
CA ASP A 93 -15.44 -8.87 3.49
C ASP A 93 -15.48 -8.76 1.97
N SER A 94 -14.32 -8.69 1.35
CA SER A 94 -14.20 -8.74 -0.12
C SER A 94 -14.79 -10.03 -0.67
N PRO A 95 -15.68 -9.97 -1.66
CA PRO A 95 -16.23 -11.17 -2.29
C PRO A 95 -15.25 -11.88 -3.23
N LEU A 96 -14.09 -11.28 -3.47
CA LEU A 96 -13.10 -11.79 -4.44
C LEU A 96 -12.18 -12.86 -3.85
N ARG A 97 -12.21 -13.08 -2.53
CA ARG A 97 -11.36 -14.05 -1.83
C ARG A 97 -12.00 -14.51 -0.52
N ALA A 98 -11.38 -15.52 0.10
CA ALA A 98 -11.79 -15.95 1.45
C ALA A 98 -11.67 -14.80 2.46
N PRO A 99 -12.55 -14.74 3.48
CA PRO A 99 -12.50 -13.70 4.51
C PRO A 99 -11.10 -13.58 5.13
N ALA A 100 -10.65 -12.34 5.32
CA ALA A 100 -9.28 -12.04 5.76
C ALA A 100 -8.95 -12.68 7.12
N PHE A 101 -9.94 -12.70 8.04
CA PHE A 101 -9.76 -13.20 9.41
C PHE A 101 -10.40 -14.57 9.66
N ASN A 102 -10.41 -15.46 8.66
CA ASN A 102 -10.98 -16.80 8.82
C ASN A 102 -10.08 -17.76 9.60
N ARG A 103 -8.76 -17.54 9.65
CA ARG A 103 -7.79 -18.35 10.39
C ARG A 103 -7.24 -17.67 11.63
N THR A 104 -6.93 -16.39 11.52
CA THR A 104 -6.44 -15.60 12.65
C THR A 104 -7.60 -14.83 13.23
N PRO A 105 -7.99 -15.09 14.48
CA PRO A 105 -9.04 -14.30 15.12
C PRO A 105 -8.72 -12.82 15.09
N ARG A 106 -9.72 -12.00 14.78
CA ARG A 106 -9.55 -10.53 14.74
C ARG A 106 -8.98 -9.95 16.05
N SER A 107 -9.25 -10.62 17.16
CA SER A 107 -8.73 -10.24 18.49
C SER A 107 -7.20 -10.25 18.57
N GLU A 108 -6.51 -11.09 17.80
CA GLU A 108 -5.03 -11.15 17.80
C GLU A 108 -4.38 -9.96 17.10
N THR A 109 -5.07 -9.36 16.14
CA THR A 109 -4.58 -8.20 15.36
C THR A 109 -5.17 -6.87 15.82
N LEU A 110 -6.01 -6.90 16.86
CA LEU A 110 -6.77 -5.74 17.33
C LEU A 110 -5.86 -4.59 17.78
N ASN A 111 -4.69 -4.90 18.34
CA ASN A 111 -3.75 -3.90 18.83
C ASN A 111 -3.25 -2.96 17.71
N GLU A 112 -2.98 -3.46 16.52
CA GLU A 112 -2.53 -2.64 15.39
C GLU A 112 -3.64 -1.70 14.92
N MET A 113 -4.86 -2.22 14.83
CA MET A 113 -6.05 -1.41 14.54
C MET A 113 -6.25 -0.31 15.59
N VAL A 114 -6.23 -0.66 16.88
CA VAL A 114 -6.44 0.31 17.96
C VAL A 114 -5.39 1.42 17.93
N ARG A 115 -4.11 1.08 17.70
CA ARG A 115 -3.04 2.07 17.57
C ARG A 115 -3.28 3.04 16.43
N SER A 116 -3.68 2.53 15.25
CA SER A 116 -3.99 3.38 14.09
C SER A 116 -5.20 4.29 14.37
N CYS A 117 -6.24 3.75 15.01
CA CYS A 117 -7.44 4.51 15.35
C CYS A 117 -7.20 5.57 16.43
N LEU A 118 -6.33 5.30 17.40
CA LEU A 118 -5.90 6.32 18.37
C LEU A 118 -5.16 7.48 17.67
N ARG A 119 -4.27 7.16 16.72
CA ARG A 119 -3.61 8.19 15.89
C ARG A 119 -4.60 8.95 15.03
N ALA A 120 -5.54 8.26 14.39
CA ALA A 120 -6.59 8.86 13.59
C ALA A 120 -7.43 9.86 14.41
N ARG A 121 -7.77 9.51 15.65
CA ARG A 121 -8.43 10.40 16.59
C ARG A 121 -7.58 11.60 16.96
N GLN A 122 -6.29 11.38 17.23
CA GLN A 122 -5.35 12.44 17.59
C GLN A 122 -5.18 13.45 16.44
N PHE A 123 -5.08 12.98 15.21
CA PHE A 123 -4.93 13.83 14.00
C PHE A 123 -6.27 14.38 13.50
N ASN A 124 -7.38 13.92 14.07
CA ASN A 124 -8.73 14.19 13.57
C ASN A 124 -8.86 13.89 12.06
N GLY A 125 -8.28 12.77 11.63
CA GLY A 125 -8.22 12.38 10.22
C GLY A 125 -7.81 10.92 10.05
N PRO A 126 -7.64 10.44 8.82
CA PRO A 126 -7.24 9.06 8.55
C PRO A 126 -5.83 8.78 9.09
N ALA A 127 -5.60 7.58 9.58
CA ALA A 127 -4.28 7.09 9.97
C ALA A 127 -4.11 5.62 9.61
N TYR A 128 -2.88 5.24 9.25
CA TYR A 128 -2.51 3.89 8.84
C TYR A 128 -1.79 3.16 9.96
N SER A 129 -2.03 1.83 10.06
CA SER A 129 -1.30 0.96 10.96
C SER A 129 0.08 0.60 10.41
N SER A 130 0.96 0.06 11.24
CA SER A 130 2.07 -0.76 10.76
C SER A 130 1.52 -1.96 10.01
N SER A 131 2.32 -2.53 9.10
CA SER A 131 1.93 -3.78 8.44
C SER A 131 2.09 -4.96 9.39
N TYR A 132 1.35 -6.02 9.11
CA TYR A 132 1.46 -7.28 9.81
C TYR A 132 1.08 -8.45 8.91
N TYR A 133 1.67 -9.61 9.19
CA TYR A 133 1.43 -10.83 8.44
C TYR A 133 0.12 -11.50 8.86
N LEU A 134 -0.71 -11.84 7.87
CA LEU A 134 -1.98 -12.53 8.07
C LEU A 134 -1.92 -13.91 7.39
N PRO A 135 -1.93 -15.03 8.16
CA PRO A 135 -1.97 -16.38 7.60
C PRO A 135 -3.26 -16.65 6.83
N MET A 136 -3.15 -17.26 5.66
CA MET A 136 -4.28 -17.65 4.82
C MET A 136 -4.51 -19.17 4.82
N SER A 137 -5.69 -19.60 4.33
CA SER A 137 -6.12 -21.00 4.38
C SER A 137 -5.31 -21.95 3.50
N ASP A 138 -4.63 -21.45 2.49
CA ASP A 138 -3.80 -22.20 1.54
C ASP A 138 -2.37 -22.48 2.03
N GLY A 139 -2.06 -22.15 3.29
CA GLY A 139 -0.72 -22.25 3.86
C GLY A 139 0.20 -21.09 3.49
N LEU A 140 -0.26 -20.22 2.62
CA LEU A 140 0.36 -18.93 2.33
C LEU A 140 -0.15 -17.87 3.32
N GLY A 141 0.37 -16.68 3.23
CA GLY A 141 -0.10 -15.54 3.97
C GLY A 141 0.09 -14.27 3.17
N MET A 142 -0.42 -13.20 3.70
CA MET A 142 -0.26 -11.89 3.08
C MET A 142 0.11 -10.86 4.12
N GLU A 143 0.87 -9.88 3.70
CA GLU A 143 1.12 -8.69 4.49
C GLU A 143 -0.02 -7.71 4.30
N VAL A 144 -0.60 -7.25 5.40
CA VAL A 144 -1.75 -6.34 5.41
C VAL A 144 -1.42 -5.07 6.18
N MET A 145 -2.14 -4.00 5.85
CA MET A 145 -2.09 -2.70 6.52
C MET A 145 -3.52 -2.20 6.70
N GLU A 146 -3.78 -1.48 7.77
CA GLU A 146 -5.10 -0.96 8.06
C GLU A 146 -5.14 0.56 7.98
N LEU A 147 -6.19 1.09 7.37
CA LEU A 147 -6.57 2.49 7.45
C LEU A 147 -7.68 2.62 8.48
N CYS A 148 -7.50 3.51 9.46
CA CYS A 148 -8.55 3.88 10.38
C CYS A 148 -8.98 5.33 10.17
N MET A 149 -10.29 5.57 10.13
CA MET A 149 -10.89 6.91 10.03
C MET A 149 -11.85 7.13 11.21
N PRO A 150 -11.75 8.25 11.96
CA PRO A 150 -12.69 8.56 13.01
C PRO A 150 -14.03 9.01 12.39
N LEU A 151 -15.12 8.50 12.91
CA LEU A 151 -16.47 8.90 12.54
C LEU A 151 -16.97 9.91 13.57
N MET A 152 -17.40 11.08 13.07
CA MET A 152 -17.89 12.15 13.91
C MET A 152 -19.39 12.37 13.68
N ALA A 153 -20.16 12.47 14.75
CA ALA A 153 -21.57 12.84 14.72
C ALA A 153 -21.81 14.00 15.69
N ASN A 154 -22.33 15.11 15.18
CA ASN A 154 -22.59 16.32 15.97
C ASN A 154 -21.34 16.82 16.76
N GLY A 155 -20.18 16.77 16.14
CA GLY A 155 -18.91 17.17 16.73
C GLY A 155 -18.33 16.22 17.79
N ARG A 156 -18.93 15.04 17.98
CA ARG A 156 -18.47 14.01 18.91
C ARG A 156 -18.05 12.75 18.15
N LEU A 157 -17.06 12.03 18.69
CA LEU A 157 -16.65 10.74 18.17
C LEU A 157 -17.82 9.74 18.32
N SER A 158 -18.31 9.21 17.21
CA SER A 158 -19.35 8.20 17.16
C SER A 158 -18.83 6.79 16.88
N GLY A 159 -17.58 6.67 16.43
CA GLY A 159 -16.95 5.40 16.14
C GLY A 159 -15.78 5.51 15.16
N TYR A 160 -15.49 4.42 14.50
CA TYR A 160 -14.38 4.33 13.54
C TYR A 160 -14.80 3.49 12.33
N LEU A 161 -14.29 3.86 11.18
CA LEU A 161 -14.29 3.03 9.98
C LEU A 161 -12.88 2.52 9.74
N VAL A 162 -12.74 1.21 9.60
CA VAL A 162 -11.45 0.54 9.40
C VAL A 162 -11.47 -0.20 8.07
N LEU A 163 -10.48 0.04 7.22
CA LEU A 163 -10.26 -0.66 5.97
C LEU A 163 -8.96 -1.45 6.05
N VAL A 164 -9.03 -2.74 5.73
CA VAL A 164 -7.88 -3.64 5.67
C VAL A 164 -7.42 -3.78 4.23
N TYR A 165 -6.14 -3.46 3.96
CA TYR A 165 -5.48 -3.58 2.66
C TYR A 165 -4.58 -4.80 2.58
N SER A 166 -4.52 -5.45 1.42
CA SER A 166 -3.41 -6.29 1.02
C SER A 166 -2.30 -5.45 0.40
N LEU A 167 -1.10 -5.45 0.96
CA LEU A 167 0.05 -4.73 0.39
C LEU A 167 0.47 -5.31 -0.96
N GLN A 168 0.35 -6.63 -1.14
CA GLN A 168 0.64 -7.31 -2.39
C GLN A 168 -0.29 -6.84 -3.52
N GLU A 169 -1.61 -6.85 -3.26
CA GLU A 169 -2.59 -6.41 -4.26
C GLU A 169 -2.49 -4.91 -4.53
N LEU A 170 -2.15 -4.11 -3.51
CA LEU A 170 -1.93 -2.68 -3.66
C LEU A 170 -0.82 -2.39 -4.68
N LEU A 171 0.30 -3.12 -4.61
CA LEU A 171 1.38 -3.00 -5.60
C LEU A 171 0.91 -3.45 -7.00
N VAL A 172 0.25 -4.60 -7.09
CA VAL A 172 -0.18 -5.18 -8.38
C VAL A 172 -1.19 -4.28 -9.07
N GLU A 173 -2.22 -3.83 -8.36
CA GLU A 173 -3.31 -3.05 -8.96
C GLU A 173 -2.87 -1.61 -9.28
N ARG A 174 -2.01 -1.01 -8.48
CA ARG A 174 -1.62 0.40 -8.65
C ARG A 174 -0.36 0.59 -9.51
N LEU A 175 0.59 -0.32 -9.43
CA LEU A 175 1.89 -0.19 -10.10
C LEU A 175 2.14 -1.27 -11.14
N GLY A 176 1.36 -2.37 -11.14
CA GLY A 176 1.60 -3.55 -11.98
C GLY A 176 1.61 -3.26 -13.48
N HIS A 177 0.74 -2.38 -13.93
CA HIS A 177 0.61 -2.06 -15.35
C HIS A 177 1.64 -1.05 -15.88
N THR A 178 2.18 -0.21 -15.02
CA THR A 178 3.05 0.90 -15.40
C THR A 178 4.52 0.57 -15.09
N PHE A 179 4.82 0.29 -13.84
CA PHE A 179 6.20 0.17 -13.34
C PHE A 179 6.67 -1.28 -13.22
N ALA A 180 5.80 -2.20 -12.76
CA ALA A 180 6.18 -3.60 -12.52
C ALA A 180 6.37 -4.45 -13.79
N ARG A 181 6.10 -3.91 -14.97
CA ARG A 181 6.41 -4.57 -16.25
C ARG A 181 7.90 -4.57 -16.57
N ARG A 182 8.60 -3.52 -16.18
CA ARG A 182 10.03 -3.31 -16.48
C ARG A 182 10.90 -3.59 -15.28
N ASN A 183 10.41 -3.25 -14.09
CA ASN A 183 11.13 -3.27 -12.83
C ASN A 183 10.49 -4.26 -11.85
N MET A 184 11.26 -4.72 -10.86
CA MET A 184 10.68 -5.31 -9.68
C MET A 184 10.37 -4.21 -8.68
N VAL A 185 9.13 -4.12 -8.25
CA VAL A 185 8.67 -3.15 -7.26
C VAL A 185 8.34 -3.86 -5.96
N SER A 186 8.76 -3.34 -4.83
CA SER A 186 8.49 -3.94 -3.52
C SER A 186 8.25 -2.89 -2.44
N PHE A 187 7.37 -3.23 -1.48
CA PHE A 187 7.36 -2.56 -0.20
C PHE A 187 8.36 -3.22 0.73
N THR A 188 9.13 -2.41 1.44
CA THR A 188 10.06 -2.88 2.45
C THR A 188 9.93 -2.07 3.73
N GLU A 189 10.36 -2.66 4.84
CA GLU A 189 10.65 -1.91 6.06
C GLU A 189 11.97 -1.13 5.93
N ALA A 190 12.26 -0.29 6.90
CA ALA A 190 13.49 0.51 6.91
C ALA A 190 14.77 -0.34 6.97
N ASP A 191 14.70 -1.54 7.55
CA ASP A 191 15.80 -2.51 7.60
C ASP A 191 15.98 -3.32 6.31
N GLY A 192 15.10 -3.12 5.31
CA GLY A 192 15.09 -3.82 4.05
C GLY A 192 14.27 -5.11 4.03
N THR A 193 13.61 -5.48 5.13
CA THR A 193 12.67 -6.61 5.15
C THR A 193 11.57 -6.39 4.14
N ARG A 194 11.39 -7.36 3.23
CA ARG A 194 10.42 -7.26 2.14
C ARG A 194 9.04 -7.67 2.61
N LEU A 195 8.08 -6.76 2.49
CA LEU A 195 6.68 -6.93 2.89
C LEU A 195 5.81 -7.45 1.74
N ALA A 196 5.99 -6.90 0.56
CA ALA A 196 5.26 -7.28 -0.65
C ALA A 196 6.10 -6.98 -1.89
N MET A 197 5.80 -7.65 -3.02
CA MET A 197 6.53 -7.45 -4.28
C MET A 197 5.65 -7.69 -5.50
N ALA A 198 5.88 -6.90 -6.55
CA ALA A 198 5.25 -7.08 -7.85
C ALA A 198 6.28 -6.86 -8.96
N GLY A 199 6.08 -7.50 -10.11
CA GLY A 199 6.94 -7.33 -11.29
C GLY A 199 7.55 -8.63 -11.78
N SER A 200 8.28 -8.53 -12.90
CA SER A 200 8.88 -9.71 -13.51
C SER A 200 10.18 -10.08 -12.79
N ASP A 201 10.29 -11.33 -12.39
CA ASP A 201 11.52 -11.94 -11.89
C ASP A 201 12.51 -12.19 -13.06
N ARG A 202 12.80 -11.13 -13.83
CA ARG A 202 13.88 -11.20 -14.81
C ARG A 202 15.19 -11.21 -14.06
N ARG A 203 15.80 -12.39 -13.94
CA ARG A 203 17.13 -12.59 -13.41
C ARG A 203 18.17 -11.98 -14.36
N GLY A 204 18.20 -10.65 -14.42
CA GLY A 204 19.33 -9.90 -14.97
C GLY A 204 20.33 -9.60 -13.86
N GLN A 205 21.54 -9.21 -14.22
CA GLN A 205 22.47 -8.61 -13.28
C GLN A 205 21.89 -7.24 -12.89
N ARG A 206 21.19 -7.19 -11.79
CA ARG A 206 20.57 -5.95 -11.29
C ARG A 206 21.65 -5.08 -10.71
N LEU A 207 21.93 -4.03 -11.42
CA LEU A 207 22.95 -3.05 -11.04
C LEU A 207 22.33 -1.80 -10.42
N PHE A 208 21.00 -1.59 -10.57
CA PHE A 208 20.35 -0.34 -10.20
C PHE A 208 19.20 -0.58 -9.23
N THR A 209 19.17 0.22 -8.20
CA THR A 209 18.11 0.22 -7.20
C THR A 209 17.76 1.64 -6.82
N ALA A 210 16.48 1.96 -6.78
CA ALA A 210 15.97 3.20 -6.22
C ALA A 210 15.01 2.92 -5.05
N GLN A 211 14.99 3.81 -4.07
CA GLN A 211 14.12 3.73 -2.90
C GLN A 211 13.52 5.09 -2.62
N GLN A 212 12.24 5.09 -2.24
CA GLN A 212 11.52 6.31 -1.86
C GLN A 212 10.59 6.02 -0.68
N LEU A 213 10.46 6.99 0.22
CA LEU A 213 9.55 6.88 1.35
C LEU A 213 8.11 7.16 0.91
N LEU A 214 7.22 6.25 1.24
CA LEU A 214 5.78 6.46 1.19
C LEU A 214 5.32 6.83 2.61
N ASP A 215 5.38 8.14 2.90
CA ASP A 215 4.89 8.67 4.17
C ASP A 215 3.37 8.75 4.14
N LEU A 216 2.74 8.03 5.06
CA LEU A 216 1.31 8.01 5.32
C LEU A 216 1.04 8.51 6.74
N PRO A 217 -0.10 9.12 7.03
CA PRO A 217 -0.46 9.47 8.41
C PRO A 217 -0.40 8.25 9.32
N GLY A 218 0.55 8.22 10.25
CA GLY A 218 0.73 7.14 11.22
C GLY A 218 1.62 5.97 10.79
N ASN A 219 2.03 5.87 9.52
CA ASN A 219 2.95 4.83 9.05
C ASN A 219 3.82 5.32 7.89
N THR A 220 5.03 4.81 7.79
CA THR A 220 5.94 5.04 6.66
C THR A 220 6.39 3.70 6.09
N LEU A 221 6.17 3.49 4.80
CA LEU A 221 6.69 2.35 4.05
C LEU A 221 7.82 2.81 3.13
N VAL A 222 8.72 1.91 2.77
CA VAL A 222 9.73 2.17 1.74
C VAL A 222 9.27 1.49 0.45
N LEU A 223 9.10 2.26 -0.62
CA LEU A 223 8.95 1.71 -1.97
C LEU A 223 10.34 1.53 -2.56
N ARG A 224 10.69 0.29 -2.90
CA ARG A 224 11.93 -0.07 -3.57
C ARG A 224 11.63 -0.53 -4.99
N MET A 225 12.42 -0.03 -5.94
CA MET A 225 12.37 -0.42 -7.34
C MET A 225 13.75 -0.90 -7.78
N ASP A 226 13.80 -2.11 -8.34
CA ASP A 226 15.00 -2.74 -8.90
C ASP A 226 14.83 -2.85 -10.42
N GLY A 227 15.77 -2.22 -11.18
CA GLY A 227 15.77 -2.16 -12.65
C GLY A 227 16.79 -3.10 -13.28
#